data_9caa566516adfb2a64ef92e0bb9ee9da
#
_entry.id   9caa566516adfb2a64ef92e0bb9ee9da
#
_cell.length_a   1.000
_cell.length_b   1.000
_cell.length_c   1.000
_cell.angle_alpha   90.00
_cell.angle_beta   90.00
_cell.angle_gamma   90.00
#
_symmetry.space_group_name_H-M   'P 1'
#
loop_
_entity.id
_entity.type
_entity.pdbx_description
1 polymer ?
#
loop_
_entity_poly.entity_id
_entity_poly.type
_entity_poly.pdbx_seq_one_letter_code
_entity_poly.pdbx_strand_id
1 'polypeptide(L)'
;MRSFKSLLVALIGLTSLMYALQDLASIDEMRMQVGAAPGDGYRDTLLSGSPAAGWTGFALITLCQFVIAGVAFKGAWDLYAARNATDAEYKVAKSAAIWAGGLSLLSWFALSLMVGAGLFQGGSDFGAMAMTRAFQLGSTSALTILFVNGVRD
;
A
#
# COMPACT_ATOMS: atom_id res chain seq x y z
N MET A 1 -1.74 17.81 -18.90
CA MET A 1 -2.20 16.54 -18.30
C MET A 1 -1.05 15.65 -17.85
N ARG A 2 0.03 15.48 -18.62
CA ARG A 2 1.16 14.57 -18.30
C ARG A 2 1.82 14.86 -16.96
N SER A 3 2.12 16.14 -16.64
CA SER A 3 2.69 16.50 -15.33
C SER A 3 1.73 16.21 -14.15
N PHE A 4 0.44 16.32 -14.37
CA PHE A 4 -0.55 15.98 -13.34
C PHE A 4 -0.58 14.46 -13.06
N LYS A 5 -0.44 13.63 -14.09
CA LYS A 5 -0.30 12.17 -13.92
C LYS A 5 0.93 11.81 -13.09
N SER A 6 2.07 12.45 -13.36
CA SER A 6 3.29 12.29 -12.56
C SER A 6 3.06 12.66 -11.09
N LEU A 7 2.37 13.77 -10.82
CA LEU A 7 2.03 14.19 -9.46
C LEU A 7 1.17 13.15 -8.72
N LEU A 8 0.13 12.62 -9.38
CA LEU A 8 -0.74 11.60 -8.77
C LEU A 8 0.05 10.34 -8.40
N VAL A 9 0.98 9.91 -9.26
CA VAL A 9 1.83 8.75 -8.96
C VAL A 9 2.80 9.06 -7.83
N ALA A 10 3.36 10.27 -7.77
CA ALA A 10 4.21 10.70 -6.65
C ALA A 10 3.44 10.69 -5.31
N LEU A 11 2.16 11.03 -5.31
CA LEU A 11 1.31 10.97 -4.11
C LEU A 11 1.11 9.54 -3.62
N ILE A 12 0.99 8.54 -4.49
CA ILE A 12 1.00 7.13 -4.09
C ILE A 12 2.31 6.80 -3.37
N GLY A 13 3.45 7.21 -3.95
CA GLY A 13 4.76 6.98 -3.37
C GLY A 13 4.91 7.66 -2.00
N LEU A 14 4.48 8.91 -1.90
CA LEU A 14 4.54 9.65 -0.63
C LEU A 14 3.68 9.01 0.44
N THR A 15 2.45 8.62 0.11
CA THR A 15 1.54 7.95 1.03
C THR A 15 2.15 6.64 1.54
N SER A 16 2.67 5.80 0.63
CA SER A 16 3.30 4.53 1.02
C SER A 16 4.54 4.75 1.89
N LEU A 17 5.36 5.76 1.57
CA LEU A 17 6.52 6.10 2.38
C LEU A 17 6.13 6.56 3.79
N MET A 18 5.11 7.41 3.89
CA MET A 18 4.62 7.89 5.19
C MET A 18 4.12 6.75 6.06
N TYR A 19 3.39 5.78 5.51
CA TYR A 19 2.97 4.58 6.25
C TYR A 19 4.16 3.73 6.67
N ALA A 20 5.13 3.48 5.79
CA ALA A 20 6.33 2.73 6.14
C ALA A 20 7.13 3.37 7.27
N LEU A 21 7.27 4.72 7.24
CA LEU A 21 7.94 5.46 8.32
C LEU A 21 7.14 5.45 9.61
N GLN A 22 5.81 5.53 9.54
CA GLN A 22 4.94 5.43 10.70
C GLN A 22 5.03 4.05 11.35
N ASP A 23 5.06 2.98 10.54
CA ASP A 23 5.25 1.61 11.04
C ASP A 23 6.58 1.49 11.80
N LEU A 24 7.67 2.03 11.25
CA LEU A 24 8.97 2.04 11.94
C LEU A 24 8.96 2.89 13.23
N ALA A 25 8.26 4.02 13.22
CA ALA A 25 8.16 4.87 14.40
C ALA A 25 7.33 4.22 15.53
N SER A 26 6.36 3.36 15.18
CA SER A 26 5.50 2.64 16.13
C SER A 26 5.99 1.22 16.47
N ILE A 27 7.25 0.90 16.19
CA ILE A 27 7.81 -0.43 16.41
C ILE A 27 7.73 -0.88 17.87
N ASP A 28 7.88 0.04 18.82
CA ASP A 28 7.77 -0.26 20.25
C ASP A 28 6.32 -0.54 20.68
N GLU A 29 5.35 0.15 20.10
CA GLU A 29 3.93 -0.15 20.30
C GLU A 29 3.59 -1.52 19.74
N MET A 30 4.10 -1.84 18.55
CA MET A 30 3.93 -3.14 17.93
C MET A 30 4.58 -4.25 18.78
N ARG A 31 5.74 -4.00 19.35
CA ARG A 31 6.43 -4.92 20.30
C ARG A 31 5.56 -5.22 21.50
N MET A 32 4.89 -4.22 22.06
CA MET A 32 3.96 -4.41 23.18
C MET A 32 2.73 -5.20 22.74
N GLN A 33 2.16 -4.93 21.56
CA GLN A 33 1.00 -5.63 21.04
C GLN A 33 1.29 -7.09 20.71
N VAL A 34 2.44 -7.39 20.10
CA VAL A 34 2.87 -8.76 19.78
C VAL A 34 3.28 -9.54 21.03
N GLY A 35 3.82 -8.86 22.06
CA GLY A 35 4.18 -9.46 23.35
C GLY A 35 3.04 -9.56 24.36
N ALA A 36 1.98 -8.78 24.19
CA ALA A 36 0.77 -8.91 24.99
C ALA A 36 0.01 -10.20 24.58
N ALA A 37 -0.67 -10.80 25.54
CA ALA A 37 -1.58 -11.90 25.22
C ALA A 37 -2.55 -11.39 24.14
N PRO A 38 -2.74 -12.15 23.04
CA PRO A 38 -3.62 -11.70 21.97
C PRO A 38 -4.98 -11.32 22.54
N GLY A 39 -5.46 -10.14 22.19
CA GLY A 39 -6.82 -9.73 22.57
C GLY A 39 -7.86 -10.76 22.06
N ASP A 40 -9.04 -10.73 22.59
CA ASP A 40 -10.07 -11.76 22.32
C ASP A 40 -10.33 -11.99 20.81
N GLY A 41 -10.15 -10.98 19.95
CA GLY A 41 -10.27 -11.13 18.49
C GLY A 41 -9.13 -11.88 17.79
N TYR A 42 -8.01 -12.14 18.47
CA TYR A 42 -6.87 -12.90 17.92
C TYR A 42 -6.91 -14.39 18.35
N ARG A 43 -7.71 -14.72 19.37
CA ARG A 43 -7.75 -16.06 19.98
C ARG A 43 -8.28 -17.15 19.04
N ASP A 44 -9.12 -16.77 18.10
CA ASP A 44 -9.81 -17.72 17.21
C ASP A 44 -9.18 -17.84 15.82
N THR A 45 -7.96 -17.29 15.62
CA THR A 45 -7.28 -17.38 14.34
C THR A 45 -6.22 -18.49 14.35
N LEU A 46 -5.91 -19.02 13.15
CA LEU A 46 -4.83 -20.01 12.95
C LEU A 46 -3.44 -19.52 13.42
N LEU A 47 -3.29 -18.22 13.65
CA LEU A 47 -2.06 -17.56 14.06
C LEU A 47 -2.06 -17.13 15.53
N SER A 48 -3.14 -17.48 16.27
CA SER A 48 -3.27 -17.09 17.66
C SER A 48 -2.12 -17.65 18.49
N GLY A 49 -1.48 -16.78 19.25
CA GLY A 49 -0.37 -17.14 20.12
C GLY A 49 1.01 -17.25 19.45
N SER A 50 1.15 -16.88 18.17
CA SER A 50 2.45 -16.86 17.48
C SER A 50 3.01 -15.43 17.31
N PRO A 51 3.90 -14.95 18.20
CA PRO A 51 4.55 -13.65 18.04
C PRO A 51 5.34 -13.55 16.72
N ALA A 52 5.91 -14.68 16.27
CA ALA A 52 6.66 -14.74 15.01
C ALA A 52 5.78 -14.40 13.80
N ALA A 53 4.52 -14.84 13.76
CA ALA A 53 3.59 -14.51 12.70
C ALA A 53 3.26 -13.02 12.67
N GLY A 54 3.05 -12.41 13.83
CA GLY A 54 2.82 -10.97 13.96
C GLY A 54 4.00 -10.15 13.44
N TRP A 55 5.22 -10.47 13.85
CA TRP A 55 6.44 -9.81 13.38
C TRP A 55 6.69 -10.00 11.89
N THR A 56 6.45 -11.20 11.37
CA THR A 56 6.60 -11.50 9.93
C THR A 56 5.61 -10.68 9.11
N GLY A 57 4.35 -10.62 9.55
CA GLY A 57 3.32 -9.81 8.89
C GLY A 57 3.69 -8.32 8.88
N PHE A 58 4.09 -7.77 10.03
CA PHE A 58 4.53 -6.39 10.15
C PHE A 58 5.71 -6.07 9.22
N ALA A 59 6.77 -6.89 9.25
CA ALA A 59 7.94 -6.69 8.41
C ALA A 59 7.60 -6.76 6.92
N LEU A 60 6.73 -7.70 6.54
CA LEU A 60 6.30 -7.86 5.14
C LEU A 60 5.52 -6.63 4.66
N ILE A 61 4.58 -6.14 5.47
CA ILE A 61 3.76 -4.96 5.15
C ILE A 61 4.66 -3.73 4.98
N THR A 62 5.52 -3.46 5.96
CA THR A 62 6.44 -2.32 5.94
C THR A 62 7.38 -2.39 4.74
N LEU A 63 7.93 -3.57 4.43
CA LEU A 63 8.77 -3.78 3.25
C LEU A 63 8.01 -3.51 1.95
N CYS A 64 6.78 -4.03 1.81
CA CYS A 64 5.93 -3.76 0.64
C CYS A 64 5.69 -2.27 0.45
N GLN A 65 5.46 -1.52 1.51
CA GLN A 65 5.25 -0.07 1.44
C GLN A 65 6.50 0.67 0.95
N PHE A 66 7.70 0.30 1.41
CA PHE A 66 8.95 0.85 0.87
C PHE A 66 9.15 0.53 -0.62
N VAL A 67 8.85 -0.69 -1.02
CA VAL A 67 8.94 -1.09 -2.44
C VAL A 67 7.96 -0.28 -3.29
N ILE A 68 6.70 -0.14 -2.85
CA ILE A 68 5.70 0.67 -3.55
C ILE A 68 6.16 2.12 -3.66
N ALA A 69 6.68 2.70 -2.58
CA ALA A 69 7.19 4.07 -2.57
C ALA A 69 8.32 4.26 -3.60
N GLY A 70 9.31 3.36 -3.61
CA GLY A 70 10.42 3.40 -4.57
C GLY A 70 9.97 3.30 -6.03
N VAL A 71 9.10 2.32 -6.33
CA VAL A 71 8.57 2.13 -7.70
C VAL A 71 7.69 3.30 -8.12
N ALA A 72 6.89 3.87 -7.20
CA ALA A 72 6.04 5.02 -7.48
C ALA A 72 6.86 6.30 -7.74
N PHE A 73 7.89 6.58 -6.95
CA PHE A 73 8.76 7.72 -7.21
C PHE A 73 9.52 7.57 -8.53
N LYS A 74 10.00 6.36 -8.83
CA LYS A 74 10.58 6.08 -10.15
C LYS A 74 9.56 6.31 -11.28
N GLY A 75 8.34 5.79 -11.16
CA GLY A 75 7.29 5.97 -12.15
C GLY A 75 6.87 7.44 -12.32
N ALA A 76 6.79 8.19 -11.23
CA ALA A 76 6.53 9.62 -11.25
C ALA A 76 7.63 10.39 -11.97
N TRP A 77 8.89 10.04 -11.71
CA TRP A 77 10.03 10.62 -12.39
C TRP A 77 10.05 10.31 -13.89
N ASP A 78 9.85 9.04 -14.27
CA ASP A 78 9.80 8.62 -15.67
C ASP A 78 8.71 9.38 -16.44
N LEU A 79 7.51 9.52 -15.85
CA LEU A 79 6.41 10.29 -16.45
C LEU A 79 6.74 11.79 -16.57
N TYR A 80 7.39 12.35 -15.54
CA TYR A 80 7.79 13.76 -15.57
C TYR A 80 8.88 14.03 -16.61
N ALA A 81 9.88 13.18 -16.70
CA ALA A 81 10.96 13.28 -17.68
C ALA A 81 10.40 13.16 -19.11
N ALA A 82 9.46 12.26 -19.34
CA ALA A 82 8.84 12.04 -20.65
C ALA A 82 7.69 13.02 -20.97
N ARG A 83 7.43 14.04 -20.15
CA ARG A 83 6.26 14.94 -20.36
C ARG A 83 6.23 15.66 -21.71
N ASN A 84 7.39 15.91 -22.30
CA ASN A 84 7.55 16.57 -23.61
C ASN A 84 7.93 15.57 -24.73
N ALA A 85 8.00 14.27 -24.42
CA ALA A 85 8.34 13.22 -25.38
C ALA A 85 7.17 12.88 -26.31
N THR A 86 7.44 12.07 -27.30
CA THR A 86 6.41 11.53 -28.21
C THR A 86 5.41 10.66 -27.43
N ASP A 87 4.22 10.45 -27.99
CA ASP A 87 3.21 9.59 -27.34
C ASP A 87 3.68 8.15 -27.15
N ALA A 88 4.50 7.65 -28.06
CA ALA A 88 5.08 6.31 -27.95
C ALA A 88 6.05 6.19 -26.77
N GLU A 89 6.97 7.15 -26.61
CA GLU A 89 7.92 7.19 -25.51
C GLU A 89 7.20 7.41 -24.17
N TYR A 90 6.22 8.31 -24.13
CA TYR A 90 5.42 8.54 -22.92
C TYR A 90 4.63 7.29 -22.51
N LYS A 91 4.14 6.49 -23.45
CA LYS A 91 3.46 5.22 -23.18
C LYS A 91 4.40 4.21 -22.47
N VAL A 92 5.67 4.17 -22.88
CA VAL A 92 6.68 3.33 -22.22
C VAL A 92 6.95 3.81 -20.79
N ALA A 93 7.03 5.14 -20.60
CA ALA A 93 7.25 5.75 -19.29
C ALA A 93 6.12 5.46 -18.26
N LYS A 94 4.91 5.13 -18.71
CA LYS A 94 3.80 4.73 -17.84
C LYS A 94 4.02 3.39 -17.13
N SER A 95 4.92 2.54 -17.62
CA SER A 95 5.08 1.18 -17.10
C SER A 95 5.35 1.14 -15.59
N ALA A 96 6.35 1.88 -15.10
CA ALA A 96 6.67 1.89 -13.67
C ALA A 96 5.53 2.48 -12.81
N ALA A 97 4.82 3.48 -13.32
CA ALA A 97 3.65 4.06 -12.64
C ALA A 97 2.50 3.05 -12.51
N ILE A 98 2.24 2.26 -13.56
CA ILE A 98 1.22 1.20 -13.53
C ILE A 98 1.62 0.10 -12.54
N TRP A 99 2.89 -0.30 -12.54
CA TRP A 99 3.40 -1.27 -11.56
C TRP A 99 3.26 -0.78 -10.12
N ALA A 100 3.62 0.48 -9.86
CA ALA A 100 3.47 1.07 -8.53
C ALA A 100 2.02 1.04 -8.03
N GLY A 101 1.10 1.48 -8.88
CA GLY A 101 -0.32 1.46 -8.54
C GLY A 101 -0.87 0.04 -8.39
N GLY A 102 -0.45 -0.91 -9.25
CA GLY A 102 -0.83 -2.32 -9.16
C GLY A 102 -0.31 -2.99 -7.88
N LEU A 103 0.94 -2.75 -7.50
CA LEU A 103 1.50 -3.22 -6.24
C LEU A 103 0.79 -2.61 -5.03
N SER A 104 0.49 -1.31 -5.08
CA SER A 104 -0.28 -0.64 -4.04
C SER A 104 -1.67 -1.25 -3.90
N LEU A 105 -2.39 -1.41 -5.01
CA LEU A 105 -3.71 -2.04 -5.01
C LEU A 105 -3.66 -3.47 -4.44
N LEU A 106 -2.71 -4.28 -4.89
CA LEU A 106 -2.54 -5.65 -4.43
C LEU A 106 -2.24 -5.71 -2.93
N SER A 107 -1.32 -4.87 -2.45
CA SER A 107 -0.95 -4.83 -1.04
C SER A 107 -2.12 -4.42 -0.16
N TRP A 108 -2.83 -3.36 -0.50
CA TRP A 108 -3.98 -2.90 0.29
C TRP A 108 -5.16 -3.86 0.20
N PHE A 109 -5.39 -4.47 -0.98
CA PHE A 109 -6.45 -5.46 -1.15
C PHE A 109 -6.13 -6.75 -0.40
N ALA A 110 -4.89 -7.25 -0.50
CA ALA A 110 -4.44 -8.43 0.24
C ALA A 110 -4.50 -8.19 1.76
N LEU A 111 -4.03 -7.02 2.23
CA LEU A 111 -4.12 -6.64 3.64
C LEU A 111 -5.55 -6.53 4.12
N SER A 112 -6.43 -5.90 3.33
CA SER A 112 -7.84 -5.77 3.68
C SER A 112 -8.54 -7.11 3.81
N LEU A 113 -8.37 -7.99 2.81
CA LEU A 113 -9.06 -9.27 2.79
C LEU A 113 -8.41 -10.32 3.68
N MET A 114 -7.09 -10.44 3.67
CA MET A 114 -6.41 -11.50 4.42
C MET A 114 -6.29 -11.15 5.90
N VAL A 115 -5.94 -9.91 6.22
CA VAL A 115 -5.73 -9.48 7.61
C VAL A 115 -7.04 -9.02 8.24
N GLY A 116 -7.79 -8.15 7.57
CA GLY A 116 -9.03 -7.61 8.12
C GLY A 116 -10.15 -8.64 8.23
N ALA A 117 -10.43 -9.36 7.16
CA ALA A 117 -11.53 -10.33 7.14
C ALA A 117 -11.13 -11.71 7.66
N GLY A 118 -9.91 -12.17 7.36
CA GLY A 118 -9.45 -13.51 7.69
C GLY A 118 -8.90 -13.65 9.11
N LEU A 119 -8.06 -12.70 9.53
CA LEU A 119 -7.37 -12.79 10.83
C LEU A 119 -8.13 -12.11 11.97
N PHE A 120 -8.86 -11.04 11.71
CA PHE A 120 -9.58 -10.26 12.73
C PHE A 120 -11.10 -10.45 12.67
N GLN A 121 -11.60 -11.31 11.81
CA GLN A 121 -13.03 -11.64 11.63
C GLN A 121 -13.97 -10.42 11.46
N GLY A 122 -13.44 -9.27 11.02
CA GLY A 122 -14.23 -8.05 10.77
C GLY A 122 -15.00 -7.47 11.96
N GLY A 123 -15.01 -8.13 13.11
CA GLY A 123 -15.81 -7.77 14.27
C GLY A 123 -15.09 -6.93 15.32
N SER A 124 -13.78 -6.72 15.19
CA SER A 124 -13.04 -5.81 16.08
C SER A 124 -12.99 -4.41 15.49
N ASP A 125 -13.00 -3.39 16.34
CA ASP A 125 -12.83 -1.99 15.91
C ASP A 125 -11.54 -1.79 15.11
N PHE A 126 -10.48 -2.50 15.50
CA PHE A 126 -9.20 -2.47 14.78
C PHE A 126 -9.31 -3.09 13.37
N GLY A 127 -9.98 -4.24 13.24
CA GLY A 127 -10.22 -4.89 11.95
C GLY A 127 -11.05 -4.02 11.01
N ALA A 128 -12.14 -3.43 11.51
CA ALA A 128 -13.00 -2.53 10.76
C ALA A 128 -12.24 -1.27 10.28
N MET A 129 -11.41 -0.68 11.13
CA MET A 129 -10.59 0.48 10.78
C MET A 129 -9.53 0.12 9.73
N ALA A 130 -8.84 -1.02 9.88
CA ALA A 130 -7.85 -1.50 8.92
C ALA A 130 -8.48 -1.77 7.55
N MET A 131 -9.65 -2.41 7.50
CA MET A 131 -10.41 -2.65 6.27
C MET A 131 -10.82 -1.35 5.59
N THR A 132 -11.31 -0.37 6.34
CA THR A 132 -11.71 0.93 5.80
C THR A 132 -10.51 1.66 5.17
N ARG A 133 -9.38 1.71 5.86
CA ARG A 133 -8.14 2.32 5.33
C ARG A 133 -7.64 1.60 4.08
N ALA A 134 -7.61 0.28 4.11
CA ALA A 134 -7.17 -0.53 2.98
C ALA A 134 -8.07 -0.34 1.76
N PHE A 135 -9.39 -0.24 1.96
CA PHE A 135 -10.34 0.06 0.89
C PHE A 135 -10.11 1.46 0.30
N GLN A 136 -9.93 2.49 1.14
CA GLN A 136 -9.67 3.85 0.69
C GLN A 136 -8.38 3.95 -0.13
N LEU A 137 -7.29 3.35 0.35
CA LEU A 137 -5.99 3.40 -0.31
C LEU A 137 -5.94 2.53 -1.57
N GLY A 138 -6.57 1.38 -1.54
CA GLY A 138 -6.74 0.52 -2.72
C GLY A 138 -7.56 1.21 -3.81
N SER A 139 -8.69 1.82 -3.44
CA SER A 139 -9.55 2.53 -4.38
C SER A 139 -8.86 3.74 -5.00
N THR A 140 -8.16 4.55 -4.20
CA THR A 140 -7.39 5.69 -4.72
C THR A 140 -6.27 5.26 -5.66
N SER A 141 -5.58 4.17 -5.35
CA SER A 141 -4.55 3.59 -6.24
C SER A 141 -5.15 3.10 -7.54
N ALA A 142 -6.28 2.39 -7.50
CA ALA A 142 -6.99 1.92 -8.68
C ALA A 142 -7.45 3.08 -9.58
N LEU A 143 -8.06 4.11 -8.99
CA LEU A 143 -8.48 5.32 -9.72
C LEU A 143 -7.28 6.04 -10.36
N THR A 144 -6.16 6.13 -9.65
CA THR A 144 -4.93 6.72 -10.20
C THR A 144 -4.41 5.93 -11.40
N ILE A 145 -4.40 4.59 -11.33
CA ILE A 145 -3.98 3.75 -12.48
C ILE A 145 -4.90 3.98 -13.67
N LEU A 146 -6.21 3.96 -13.44
CA LEU A 146 -7.20 4.19 -14.49
C LEU A 146 -7.00 5.56 -15.14
N PHE A 147 -6.77 6.60 -14.33
CA PHE A 147 -6.52 7.95 -14.83
C PHE A 147 -5.21 8.05 -15.62
N VAL A 148 -4.11 7.49 -15.10
CA VAL A 148 -2.80 7.51 -15.77
C VAL A 148 -2.86 6.79 -17.12
N ASN A 149 -3.57 5.67 -17.18
CA ASN A 149 -3.64 4.85 -18.39
C ASN A 149 -4.72 5.30 -19.37
N GLY A 150 -5.90 5.65 -18.89
CA GLY A 150 -7.11 5.84 -19.70
C GLY A 150 -7.33 7.27 -20.20
N VAL A 151 -6.85 8.28 -19.49
CA VAL A 151 -7.06 9.67 -19.92
C VAL A 151 -6.03 10.05 -20.99
N ARG A 152 -6.53 10.68 -22.07
CA ARG A 152 -5.68 11.18 -23.18
C ARG A 152 -4.56 12.09 -22.66
N ASP A 153 -3.41 11.92 -23.22
CA ASP A 153 -2.18 12.65 -22.86
C ASP A 153 -2.10 14.05 -23.46
#